data_f8c88b3b3d21b2912fb77c1c52ec0ffc
#
_entry.id   f8c88b3b3d21b2912fb77c1c52ec0ffc
#
_cell.length_a   1.000
_cell.length_b   1.000
_cell.length_c   1.000
_cell.angle_alpha   90.00
_cell.angle_beta   90.00
_cell.angle_gamma   90.00
#
_symmetry.space_group_name_H-M   'P 1'
#
loop_
_entity.id
_entity.type
_entity.pdbx_description
1 polymer ?
#
loop_
_entity_poly.entity_id
_entity_poly.type
_entity_poly.pdbx_seq_one_letter_code
_entity_poly.pdbx_strand_id
1 'polypeptide(L)'
;MVIGAGGLMLPAYGNSPGTNLQSSGGANVSINTLASDYPPILTGMRGSHPGSFEVAHALAWQGQKPEKYAPLDEHYDLIVVGGGMSGLAAAWYYLKEKGQDARILILDNHDDFGGHAKRNEFHYKGRMLLSLGGAQNLDSPSNYGDVAGSLLIDIGIDEQAITQMALNTPDNYVLGGKLNGEVGLTVPDGDNYTTIGGNWMKFWHGRGDYRSAVNQLPIPEDQKSKLIRFFGGEQDFLDDLSLSDKWDYVNSTSYNQFLSERIGLSTSTIPILDAHLLVLNGPSGWNHTVLEAVMSGSPGLRAMGWLADFVDTIGAMLVDELAGDVRMFPDGNASVARLLVQKMIPSVAPNMKGFEDVAITRFDYSALDKSEQPVRIRLNSTAVGVREAGGQVQVDYVQQGEALRVTANHCVLACYNDLVPHL
;
A
#
# COMPACT_ATOMS: atom_id res chain seq x y z
N MET A 1 -24.31 17.95 -20.09
CA MET A 1 -23.46 19.00 -19.47
C MET A 1 -22.17 18.31 -19.08
N VAL A 2 -21.13 18.50 -19.86
CA VAL A 2 -19.83 17.82 -19.68
C VAL A 2 -19.05 18.65 -18.66
N ILE A 3 -18.76 18.10 -17.51
CA ILE A 3 -17.85 18.72 -16.53
C ILE A 3 -16.46 18.13 -16.82
N GLY A 4 -15.59 18.96 -17.38
CA GLY A 4 -14.22 18.62 -17.67
C GLY A 4 -13.42 18.45 -16.38
N ALA A 5 -12.67 17.35 -16.29
CA ALA A 5 -11.66 17.14 -15.30
C ALA A 5 -10.53 18.17 -15.49
N GLY A 6 -10.39 19.08 -14.55
CA GLY A 6 -9.25 20.00 -14.48
C GLY A 6 -8.00 19.24 -14.11
N GLY A 7 -7.12 18.99 -15.10
CA GLY A 7 -5.81 18.46 -14.87
C GLY A 7 -4.96 19.44 -14.06
N LEU A 8 -4.52 19.06 -12.90
CA LEU A 8 -3.42 19.72 -12.19
C LEU A 8 -2.14 19.52 -13.01
N MET A 9 -1.73 20.54 -13.74
CA MET A 9 -0.38 20.63 -14.28
C MET A 9 0.57 20.84 -13.11
N LEU A 10 1.32 19.80 -12.75
CA LEU A 10 2.50 19.95 -11.93
C LEU A 10 3.58 20.65 -12.78
N PRO A 11 4.27 21.67 -12.24
CA PRO A 11 5.35 22.31 -12.98
C PRO A 11 6.48 21.30 -13.23
N ALA A 12 6.97 21.28 -14.47
CA ALA A 12 8.17 20.54 -14.84
C ALA A 12 9.34 21.02 -13.97
N TYR A 13 9.87 20.16 -13.14
CA TYR A 13 11.10 20.44 -12.41
C TYR A 13 12.25 20.41 -13.41
N GLY A 14 12.71 21.60 -13.76
CA GLY A 14 13.94 21.80 -14.50
C GLY A 14 15.14 21.26 -13.72
N ASN A 15 16.12 20.74 -14.44
CA ASN A 15 17.40 20.31 -13.94
C ASN A 15 18.00 21.35 -12.96
N SER A 16 18.05 21.03 -11.67
CA SER A 16 18.84 21.79 -10.72
C SER A 16 20.31 21.34 -10.81
N PRO A 17 21.26 22.26 -10.94
CA PRO A 17 22.67 21.91 -10.90
C PRO A 17 23.04 21.40 -9.50
N GLY A 18 23.79 20.28 -9.45
CA GLY A 18 24.22 19.66 -8.22
C GLY A 18 25.01 20.64 -7.33
N THR A 19 24.55 20.85 -6.12
CA THR A 19 25.30 21.54 -5.07
C THR A 19 26.38 20.60 -4.55
N ASN A 20 27.63 20.93 -4.86
CA ASN A 20 28.81 20.33 -4.25
C ASN A 20 28.88 20.71 -2.77
N LEU A 21 28.58 19.78 -1.89
CA LEU A 21 28.94 19.86 -0.48
C LEU A 21 30.35 19.28 -0.32
N GLN A 22 31.35 20.14 -0.27
CA GLN A 22 32.69 19.77 0.17
C GLN A 22 32.68 19.52 1.68
N SER A 23 32.86 18.26 2.09
CA SER A 23 33.24 17.89 3.45
C SER A 23 34.73 17.55 3.47
N SER A 24 35.43 18.21 4.36
CA SER A 24 36.87 18.01 4.63
C SER A 24 37.17 16.62 5.22
N GLY A 25 38.02 15.85 4.57
CA GLY A 25 38.83 14.78 5.17
C GLY A 25 38.14 13.46 5.46
N GLY A 26 37.98 12.61 4.45
CA GLY A 26 37.62 11.19 4.53
C GLY A 26 37.49 10.64 3.12
N ALA A 27 37.99 9.44 2.87
CA ALA A 27 38.03 8.84 1.55
C ALA A 27 36.76 9.10 0.77
N ASN A 28 36.84 9.78 -0.37
CA ASN A 28 35.76 10.03 -1.32
C ASN A 28 35.29 8.68 -1.94
N VAL A 29 34.43 7.96 -1.25
CA VAL A 29 33.60 6.95 -1.91
C VAL A 29 32.49 7.75 -2.57
N SER A 30 32.51 7.84 -3.88
CA SER A 30 31.49 8.54 -4.66
C SER A 30 30.11 7.96 -4.31
N ILE A 31 29.24 8.77 -3.70
CA ILE A 31 27.85 8.40 -3.36
C ILE A 31 27.13 7.84 -4.59
N ASN A 32 27.46 8.31 -5.80
CA ASN A 32 26.89 7.82 -7.05
C ASN A 32 27.25 6.36 -7.37
N THR A 33 28.42 5.87 -6.99
CA THR A 33 28.83 4.46 -7.24
C THR A 33 28.18 3.50 -6.23
N LEU A 34 27.98 3.93 -5.00
CA LEU A 34 27.29 3.12 -3.98
C LEU A 34 25.78 3.06 -4.21
N ALA A 35 25.21 4.08 -4.85
CA ALA A 35 23.77 4.19 -5.10
C ALA A 35 23.31 3.31 -6.28
N SER A 36 24.18 3.04 -7.27
CA SER A 36 23.83 2.15 -8.39
C SER A 36 23.72 0.70 -7.97
N ASP A 37 24.41 0.29 -6.90
CA ASP A 37 24.51 -1.12 -6.51
C ASP A 37 23.54 -1.52 -5.37
N TYR A 38 22.88 -0.55 -4.75
CA TYR A 38 21.96 -0.80 -3.66
C TYR A 38 20.82 0.26 -3.60
N PRO A 39 19.77 0.08 -4.38
CA PRO A 39 18.67 1.05 -4.52
C PRO A 39 17.99 1.52 -3.22
N PRO A 40 17.87 0.71 -2.16
CA PRO A 40 17.18 1.16 -0.93
C PRO A 40 17.78 2.42 -0.27
N ILE A 41 19.03 2.78 -0.54
CA ILE A 41 19.65 4.03 -0.04
C ILE A 41 19.28 5.27 -0.86
N LEU A 42 18.70 5.07 -2.05
CA LEU A 42 18.16 6.13 -2.88
C LEU A 42 16.78 6.52 -2.33
N THR A 43 16.75 7.48 -1.42
CA THR A 43 15.53 7.92 -0.75
C THR A 43 14.73 8.90 -1.61
N GLY A 44 13.52 9.25 -1.18
CA GLY A 44 12.62 10.16 -1.88
C GLY A 44 11.49 9.43 -2.59
N MET A 45 11.13 9.88 -3.79
CA MET A 45 10.00 9.31 -4.55
C MET A 45 10.38 8.00 -5.24
N ARG A 46 10.57 6.95 -4.47
CA ARG A 46 11.03 5.64 -4.95
C ARG A 46 10.06 4.94 -5.91
N GLY A 47 8.79 5.30 -5.91
CA GLY A 47 7.79 4.77 -6.83
C GLY A 47 7.82 5.38 -8.24
N SER A 48 8.48 6.52 -8.42
CA SER A 48 8.50 7.29 -9.69
C SER A 48 9.88 7.92 -9.89
N HIS A 49 10.91 7.10 -10.00
CA HIS A 49 12.26 7.55 -10.32
C HIS A 49 12.52 7.50 -11.84
N PRO A 50 13.47 8.28 -12.37
CA PRO A 50 13.83 8.22 -13.78
C PRO A 50 14.18 6.78 -14.21
N GLY A 51 13.62 6.34 -15.33
CA GLY A 51 13.76 4.98 -15.87
C GLY A 51 12.65 4.01 -15.47
N SER A 52 11.85 4.33 -14.45
CA SER A 52 10.81 3.41 -13.96
C SER A 52 9.47 3.53 -14.67
N PHE A 53 9.15 4.66 -15.29
CA PHE A 53 7.80 4.92 -15.80
C PHE A 53 7.75 5.35 -17.26
N GLU A 54 8.81 5.86 -17.85
CA GLU A 54 8.79 6.52 -19.17
C GLU A 54 8.37 5.54 -20.27
N VAL A 55 8.89 4.31 -20.24
CA VAL A 55 8.53 3.28 -21.23
C VAL A 55 7.08 2.85 -21.07
N ALA A 56 6.62 2.64 -19.83
CA ALA A 56 5.24 2.26 -19.54
C ALA A 56 4.25 3.37 -19.93
N HIS A 57 4.58 4.65 -19.68
CA HIS A 57 3.77 5.79 -20.09
C HIS A 57 3.73 5.97 -21.61
N ALA A 58 4.86 5.81 -22.30
CA ALA A 58 4.89 5.83 -23.75
C ALA A 58 4.00 4.74 -24.36
N LEU A 59 4.05 3.54 -23.78
CA LEU A 59 3.18 2.43 -24.18
C LEU A 59 1.70 2.73 -23.92
N ALA A 60 1.35 3.04 -22.67
CA ALA A 60 -0.06 3.13 -22.26
C ALA A 60 -0.76 4.40 -22.77
N TRP A 61 -0.08 5.54 -22.80
CA TRP A 61 -0.71 6.82 -23.17
C TRP A 61 -0.52 7.20 -24.63
N GLN A 62 0.55 6.70 -25.28
CA GLN A 62 0.90 7.10 -26.64
C GLN A 62 0.86 5.92 -27.63
N GLY A 63 0.67 4.69 -27.15
CA GLY A 63 0.71 3.48 -27.97
C GLY A 63 2.11 3.21 -28.57
N GLN A 64 3.15 3.82 -27.99
CA GLN A 64 4.51 3.73 -28.52
C GLN A 64 5.23 2.54 -27.89
N LYS A 65 5.78 1.70 -28.75
CA LYS A 65 6.68 0.60 -28.37
C LYS A 65 7.70 0.34 -29.48
N PRO A 66 8.84 -0.29 -29.18
CA PRO A 66 9.83 -0.64 -30.19
C PRO A 66 9.22 -1.51 -31.30
N GLU A 67 9.68 -1.30 -32.54
CA GLU A 67 9.23 -2.11 -33.69
C GLU A 67 9.97 -3.46 -33.77
N LYS A 68 11.21 -3.51 -33.26
CA LYS A 68 12.09 -4.69 -33.32
C LYS A 68 12.67 -4.97 -31.96
N TYR A 69 12.80 -6.25 -31.65
CA TYR A 69 13.33 -6.76 -30.39
C TYR A 69 14.47 -7.74 -30.69
N ALA A 70 15.59 -7.58 -30.02
CA ALA A 70 16.68 -8.53 -30.08
C ALA A 70 16.30 -9.79 -29.28
N PRO A 71 16.25 -10.96 -29.92
CA PRO A 71 15.99 -12.19 -29.18
C PRO A 71 17.20 -12.54 -28.31
N LEU A 72 16.95 -12.85 -27.05
CA LEU A 72 17.95 -13.42 -26.18
C LEU A 72 17.89 -14.96 -26.27
N ASP A 73 19.05 -15.61 -26.22
CA ASP A 73 19.15 -17.07 -26.14
C ASP A 73 18.87 -17.53 -24.69
N GLU A 74 17.68 -17.12 -24.20
CA GLU A 74 17.20 -17.44 -22.86
C GLU A 74 15.77 -18.00 -22.96
N HIS A 75 15.57 -19.19 -22.39
CA HIS A 75 14.26 -19.81 -22.27
C HIS A 75 13.97 -20.16 -20.82
N TYR A 76 12.74 -19.89 -20.39
CA TYR A 76 12.27 -20.08 -19.01
C TYR A 76 11.05 -21.00 -18.94
N ASP A 77 10.83 -21.62 -17.79
CA ASP A 77 9.57 -22.31 -17.51
C ASP A 77 8.47 -21.30 -17.21
N LEU A 78 8.84 -20.21 -16.53
CA LEU A 78 7.94 -19.12 -16.19
C LEU A 78 8.61 -17.76 -16.36
N ILE A 79 7.90 -16.83 -16.97
CA ILE A 79 8.20 -15.40 -16.87
C ILE A 79 7.11 -14.74 -16.03
N VAL A 80 7.52 -13.93 -15.05
CA VAL A 80 6.62 -13.09 -14.24
C VAL A 80 6.87 -11.62 -14.58
N VAL A 81 5.82 -10.93 -14.99
CA VAL A 81 5.86 -9.50 -15.28
C VAL A 81 5.38 -8.75 -14.04
N GLY A 82 6.31 -8.13 -13.32
CA GLY A 82 6.12 -7.44 -12.05
C GLY A 82 6.76 -8.18 -10.87
N GLY A 83 7.79 -7.56 -10.27
CA GLY A 83 8.52 -8.05 -9.10
C GLY A 83 7.92 -7.59 -7.77
N GLY A 84 6.63 -7.24 -7.75
CA GLY A 84 5.88 -6.94 -6.53
C GLY A 84 5.54 -8.19 -5.73
N MET A 85 4.83 -8.03 -4.62
CA MET A 85 4.47 -9.13 -3.71
C MET A 85 3.78 -10.28 -4.43
N SER A 86 2.81 -9.98 -5.30
CA SER A 86 2.06 -10.98 -6.07
C SER A 86 2.96 -11.75 -7.04
N GLY A 87 3.87 -11.06 -7.73
CA GLY A 87 4.80 -11.70 -8.66
C GLY A 87 5.84 -12.56 -7.96
N LEU A 88 6.39 -12.09 -6.84
CA LEU A 88 7.32 -12.88 -6.02
C LEU A 88 6.64 -14.11 -5.44
N ALA A 89 5.40 -14.00 -4.96
CA ALA A 89 4.61 -15.12 -4.47
C ALA A 89 4.29 -16.12 -5.58
N ALA A 90 3.91 -15.66 -6.79
CA ALA A 90 3.65 -16.51 -7.94
C ALA A 90 4.90 -17.31 -8.34
N ALA A 91 6.07 -16.66 -8.36
CA ALA A 91 7.35 -17.33 -8.64
C ALA A 91 7.67 -18.38 -7.57
N TRP A 92 7.48 -18.05 -6.28
CA TRP A 92 7.70 -18.98 -5.18
C TRP A 92 6.79 -20.23 -5.27
N TYR A 93 5.48 -20.04 -5.49
CA TYR A 93 4.55 -21.17 -5.61
C TYR A 93 4.82 -22.01 -6.85
N TYR A 94 5.20 -21.39 -7.97
CA TYR A 94 5.62 -22.13 -9.16
C TYR A 94 6.86 -22.99 -8.88
N LEU A 95 7.86 -22.42 -8.20
CA LEU A 95 9.07 -23.14 -7.80
C LEU A 95 8.75 -24.31 -6.85
N LYS A 96 7.83 -24.11 -5.92
CA LYS A 96 7.33 -25.13 -4.99
C LYS A 96 6.64 -26.28 -5.71
N GLU A 97 5.84 -25.98 -6.72
CA GLU A 97 5.08 -26.96 -7.51
C GLU A 97 5.95 -27.71 -8.51
N LYS A 98 6.84 -27.01 -9.22
CA LYS A 98 7.63 -27.57 -10.33
C LYS A 98 9.00 -28.08 -9.92
N GLY A 99 9.50 -27.71 -8.76
CA GLY A 99 10.81 -28.07 -8.24
C GLY A 99 11.84 -26.96 -8.32
N GLN A 100 12.94 -27.11 -7.56
CA GLN A 100 13.95 -26.08 -7.35
C GLN A 100 14.79 -25.76 -8.61
N ASP A 101 14.72 -26.59 -9.63
CA ASP A 101 15.45 -26.40 -10.89
C ASP A 101 14.61 -25.64 -11.94
N ALA A 102 13.34 -25.31 -11.64
CA ALA A 102 12.49 -24.56 -12.54
C ALA A 102 13.09 -23.19 -12.85
N ARG A 103 13.23 -22.88 -14.13
CA ARG A 103 13.83 -21.62 -14.60
C ARG A 103 12.78 -20.51 -14.62
N ILE A 104 12.96 -19.51 -13.79
CA ILE A 104 12.00 -18.42 -13.63
C ILE A 104 12.71 -17.08 -13.84
N LEU A 105 12.13 -16.23 -14.69
CA LEU A 105 12.54 -14.84 -14.85
C LEU A 105 11.44 -13.91 -14.33
N ILE A 106 11.78 -13.03 -13.42
CA ILE A 106 10.92 -11.94 -12.94
C ILE A 106 11.43 -10.64 -13.55
N LEU A 107 10.57 -9.92 -14.28
CA LEU A 107 10.86 -8.61 -14.84
C LEU A 107 10.20 -7.52 -13.99
N ASP A 108 10.95 -6.51 -13.59
CA ASP A 108 10.40 -5.32 -12.93
C ASP A 108 10.93 -4.05 -13.57
N ASN A 109 10.05 -3.06 -13.78
CA ASN A 109 10.41 -1.78 -14.39
C ASN A 109 11.17 -0.84 -13.44
N HIS A 110 11.16 -1.12 -12.15
CA HIS A 110 11.89 -0.34 -11.15
C HIS A 110 13.34 -0.86 -10.97
N ASP A 111 14.13 -0.08 -10.27
CA ASP A 111 15.50 -0.43 -9.83
C ASP A 111 15.51 -1.31 -8.58
N ASP A 112 14.33 -1.65 -8.03
CA ASP A 112 14.15 -2.43 -6.82
C ASP A 112 12.92 -3.33 -6.96
N PHE A 113 12.93 -4.47 -6.29
CA PHE A 113 11.81 -5.40 -6.17
C PHE A 113 10.88 -5.02 -5.00
N GLY A 114 9.76 -5.74 -4.87
CA GLY A 114 8.78 -5.55 -3.81
C GLY A 114 7.54 -4.74 -4.23
N GLY A 115 7.58 -4.09 -5.40
CA GLY A 115 6.45 -3.29 -5.90
C GLY A 115 6.12 -2.16 -4.94
N HIS A 116 4.89 -2.15 -4.40
CA HIS A 116 4.45 -1.18 -3.40
C HIS A 116 5.16 -1.33 -2.03
N ALA A 117 5.66 -2.53 -1.72
CA ALA A 117 6.40 -2.84 -0.50
C ALA A 117 7.88 -2.44 -0.61
N LYS A 118 8.14 -1.15 -0.77
CA LYS A 118 9.49 -0.59 -0.79
C LYS A 118 9.94 -0.13 0.58
N ARG A 119 11.26 0.00 0.76
CA ARG A 119 11.84 0.57 1.98
C ARG A 119 12.68 1.81 1.64
N ASN A 120 12.79 2.70 2.61
CA ASN A 120 13.73 3.82 2.58
C ASN A 120 14.78 3.58 3.66
N GLU A 121 16.06 3.68 3.27
CA GLU A 121 17.18 3.45 4.14
C GLU A 121 18.03 4.73 4.23
N PHE A 122 18.04 5.33 5.42
CA PHE A 122 18.78 6.55 5.70
C PHE A 122 20.01 6.24 6.54
N HIS A 123 21.13 6.86 6.23
CA HIS A 123 22.36 6.71 6.99
C HIS A 123 22.77 8.06 7.59
N TYR A 124 22.74 8.17 8.91
CA TYR A 124 23.09 9.40 9.61
C TYR A 124 23.99 9.11 10.81
N LYS A 125 25.18 9.74 10.85
CA LYS A 125 26.18 9.60 11.92
C LYS A 125 26.46 8.13 12.29
N GLY A 126 26.66 7.28 11.28
CA GLY A 126 26.95 5.85 11.46
C GLY A 126 25.76 4.97 11.92
N ARG A 127 24.57 5.54 11.97
CA ARG A 127 23.33 4.81 12.25
C ARG A 127 22.51 4.63 10.99
N MET A 128 21.99 3.43 10.77
CA MET A 128 20.95 3.16 9.79
C MET A 128 19.59 3.46 10.41
N LEU A 129 18.77 4.22 9.71
CA LEU A 129 17.39 4.51 10.05
C LEU A 129 16.52 3.96 8.91
N LEU A 130 15.53 3.17 9.25
CA LEU A 130 14.59 2.58 8.30
C LEU A 130 13.27 3.33 8.32
N SER A 131 12.68 3.45 7.15
CA SER A 131 11.31 3.91 6.96
C SER A 131 10.63 3.02 5.93
N LEU A 132 9.33 2.82 6.10
CA LEU A 132 8.52 2.11 5.13
C LEU A 132 8.30 2.94 3.86
N GLY A 133 7.97 2.23 2.78
CA GLY A 133 7.48 2.82 1.54
C GLY A 133 5.95 2.85 1.53
N GLY A 134 5.32 2.04 0.67
CA GLY A 134 3.85 2.05 0.49
C GLY A 134 3.08 1.07 1.38
N ALA A 135 3.67 -0.08 1.74
CA ALA A 135 2.99 -1.15 2.47
C ALA A 135 3.59 -1.34 3.87
N GLN A 136 2.77 -1.16 4.88
CA GLN A 136 3.20 -1.11 6.27
C GLN A 136 2.92 -2.40 7.03
N ASN A 137 1.66 -2.83 7.08
CA ASN A 137 1.16 -3.79 8.05
C ASN A 137 1.06 -5.22 7.52
N LEU A 138 1.29 -6.17 8.39
CA LEU A 138 0.68 -7.49 8.36
C LEU A 138 -0.54 -7.42 9.27
N ASP A 139 -1.72 -7.21 8.69
CA ASP A 139 -2.95 -7.10 9.44
C ASP A 139 -3.49 -8.49 9.77
N SER A 140 -3.55 -8.82 11.05
CA SER A 140 -4.12 -10.08 11.55
C SER A 140 -3.62 -11.32 10.79
N PRO A 141 -2.30 -11.57 10.73
CA PRO A 141 -1.76 -12.68 9.92
C PRO A 141 -2.29 -14.05 10.33
N SER A 142 -2.77 -14.22 11.57
CA SER A 142 -3.46 -15.43 12.04
C SER A 142 -4.77 -15.71 11.31
N ASN A 143 -5.40 -14.68 10.71
CA ASN A 143 -6.65 -14.78 9.97
C ASN A 143 -6.44 -14.92 8.46
N TYR A 144 -5.20 -15.03 7.99
CA TYR A 144 -4.93 -15.21 6.57
C TYR A 144 -5.42 -16.58 6.12
N GLY A 145 -6.03 -16.60 4.93
CA GLY A 145 -6.41 -17.86 4.28
C GLY A 145 -5.18 -18.75 4.01
N ASP A 146 -5.41 -20.04 3.80
CA ASP A 146 -4.39 -21.10 3.69
C ASP A 146 -3.20 -20.72 2.78
N VAL A 147 -3.46 -20.06 1.65
CA VAL A 147 -2.42 -19.68 0.69
C VAL A 147 -1.52 -18.58 1.27
N ALA A 148 -2.09 -17.50 1.76
CA ALA A 148 -1.32 -16.38 2.29
C ALA A 148 -0.62 -16.75 3.61
N GLY A 149 -1.32 -17.49 4.49
CA GLY A 149 -0.74 -17.98 5.74
C GLY A 149 0.43 -18.93 5.50
N SER A 150 0.29 -19.90 4.57
CA SER A 150 1.38 -20.81 4.24
C SER A 150 2.59 -20.09 3.62
N LEU A 151 2.37 -18.99 2.89
CA LEU A 151 3.47 -18.18 2.37
C LEU A 151 4.35 -17.61 3.48
N LEU A 152 3.73 -17.05 4.52
CA LEU A 152 4.47 -16.51 5.67
C LEU A 152 5.31 -17.60 6.36
N ILE A 153 4.71 -18.77 6.56
CA ILE A 153 5.41 -19.93 7.13
C ILE A 153 6.58 -20.36 6.22
N ASP A 154 6.35 -20.46 4.93
CA ASP A 154 7.36 -20.88 3.96
C ASP A 154 8.60 -19.97 3.95
N ILE A 155 8.42 -18.66 4.12
CA ILE A 155 9.53 -17.71 4.20
C ILE A 155 10.10 -17.53 5.62
N GLY A 156 9.62 -18.33 6.58
CA GLY A 156 10.16 -18.43 7.92
C GLY A 156 9.68 -17.35 8.89
N ILE A 157 8.57 -16.69 8.60
CA ILE A 157 7.98 -15.73 9.52
C ILE A 157 7.28 -16.50 10.65
N ASP A 158 7.76 -16.30 11.88
CA ASP A 158 7.14 -16.77 13.09
C ASP A 158 6.32 -15.65 13.72
N GLU A 159 5.00 -15.81 13.71
CA GLU A 159 4.08 -14.81 14.25
C GLU A 159 4.26 -14.59 15.75
N GLN A 160 4.55 -15.65 16.52
CA GLN A 160 4.79 -15.53 17.95
C GLN A 160 6.08 -14.76 18.22
N ALA A 161 7.14 -15.01 17.44
CA ALA A 161 8.39 -14.30 17.56
C ALA A 161 8.24 -12.82 17.21
N ILE A 162 7.50 -12.47 16.15
CA ILE A 162 7.18 -11.06 15.84
C ILE A 162 6.44 -10.39 17.00
N THR A 163 5.47 -11.07 17.60
CA THR A 163 4.74 -10.57 18.77
C THR A 163 5.68 -10.27 19.93
N GLN A 164 6.59 -11.20 20.24
CA GLN A 164 7.57 -11.00 21.32
C GLN A 164 8.56 -9.89 21.01
N MET A 165 8.99 -9.76 19.76
CA MET A 165 9.84 -8.66 19.31
C MET A 165 9.13 -7.31 19.51
N ALA A 166 7.85 -7.20 19.15
CA ALA A 166 7.07 -6.00 19.35
C ALA A 166 6.89 -5.65 20.83
N LEU A 167 6.64 -6.64 21.70
CA LEU A 167 6.50 -6.44 23.14
C LEU A 167 7.81 -6.00 23.80
N ASN A 168 8.94 -6.46 23.30
CA ASN A 168 10.27 -6.13 23.82
C ASN A 168 10.87 -4.84 23.23
N THR A 169 10.20 -4.24 22.26
CA THR A 169 10.66 -2.99 21.62
C THR A 169 10.30 -1.80 22.51
N PRO A 170 11.21 -0.83 22.71
CA PRO A 170 10.90 0.39 23.46
C PRO A 170 9.64 1.10 22.95
N ASP A 171 8.86 1.66 23.85
CA ASP A 171 7.54 2.30 23.59
C ASP A 171 7.55 3.33 22.44
N ASN A 172 8.68 3.94 22.15
CA ASN A 172 8.86 4.89 21.05
C ASN A 172 9.03 4.25 19.66
N TYR A 173 9.05 2.92 19.56
CA TYR A 173 9.11 2.17 18.30
C TYR A 173 7.81 1.46 17.95
N VAL A 174 6.83 1.49 18.83
CA VAL A 174 5.55 0.81 18.59
C VAL A 174 4.62 1.77 17.87
N LEU A 175 4.58 1.69 16.54
CA LEU A 175 3.46 2.24 15.77
C LEU A 175 2.19 1.49 16.20
N GLY A 176 1.24 2.22 16.79
CA GLY A 176 0.00 1.66 17.37
C GLY A 176 0.09 1.26 18.84
N GLY A 177 1.29 1.13 19.44
CA GLY A 177 1.43 1.02 20.86
C GLY A 177 1.23 2.37 21.51
N LYS A 178 0.08 2.60 22.12
CA LYS A 178 -0.20 3.77 22.93
C LYS A 178 0.08 5.11 22.23
N LEU A 179 -0.47 5.33 21.05
CA LEU A 179 -1.00 6.66 20.79
C LEU A 179 -1.84 6.95 22.03
N ASN A 180 -1.52 7.99 22.81
CA ASN A 180 -2.22 8.34 24.05
C ASN A 180 -3.73 8.60 23.85
N GLY A 181 -4.33 8.00 22.84
CA GLY A 181 -5.71 8.08 22.44
C GLY A 181 -6.10 9.44 21.87
N GLU A 182 -5.16 10.34 21.65
CA GLU A 182 -5.44 11.65 21.07
C GLU A 182 -5.13 11.64 19.58
N VAL A 183 -6.21 11.55 18.79
CA VAL A 183 -6.17 11.78 17.33
C VAL A 183 -6.91 13.09 17.09
N GLY A 184 -6.15 14.18 16.90
CA GLY A 184 -6.72 15.50 16.59
C GLY A 184 -7.39 15.52 15.20
N LEU A 185 -8.35 16.41 15.05
CA LEU A 185 -9.01 16.70 13.78
C LEU A 185 -8.58 18.08 13.29
N THR A 186 -8.00 18.14 12.10
CA THR A 186 -7.67 19.41 11.44
C THR A 186 -8.71 19.71 10.37
N VAL A 187 -9.33 20.89 10.45
CA VAL A 187 -10.39 21.33 9.54
C VAL A 187 -10.10 22.71 8.97
N PRO A 188 -10.63 23.04 7.77
CA PRO A 188 -10.55 24.41 7.23
C PRO A 188 -11.24 25.42 8.15
N ASP A 189 -10.64 26.60 8.26
CA ASP A 189 -11.16 27.75 9.03
C ASP A 189 -10.87 29.04 8.25
N GLY A 190 -11.79 29.42 7.37
CA GLY A 190 -11.57 30.47 6.38
C GLY A 190 -10.42 30.11 5.45
N ASP A 191 -9.42 31.00 5.37
CA ASP A 191 -8.18 30.78 4.56
C ASP A 191 -7.11 29.97 5.34
N ASN A 192 -7.40 29.55 6.57
CA ASN A 192 -6.48 28.82 7.44
C ASN A 192 -7.01 27.43 7.76
N TYR A 193 -6.28 26.73 8.64
CA TYR A 193 -6.68 25.46 9.23
C TYR A 193 -6.63 25.57 10.75
N THR A 194 -7.60 24.96 11.43
CA THR A 194 -7.57 24.80 12.88
C THR A 194 -7.54 23.33 13.25
N THR A 195 -6.79 22.97 14.31
CA THR A 195 -6.72 21.61 14.83
C THR A 195 -7.41 21.53 16.18
N ILE A 196 -8.40 20.66 16.28
CA ILE A 196 -9.14 20.39 17.51
C ILE A 196 -8.58 19.10 18.10
N GLY A 197 -7.96 19.23 19.28
CA GLY A 197 -7.38 18.11 20.01
C GLY A 197 -8.42 17.14 20.55
N GLY A 198 -7.96 16.01 21.06
CA GLY A 198 -8.76 14.98 21.68
C GLY A 198 -8.78 13.67 20.91
N ASN A 199 -9.62 12.73 21.31
CA ASN A 199 -9.73 11.44 20.66
C ASN A 199 -10.91 11.40 19.69
N TRP A 200 -10.70 11.89 18.47
CA TRP A 200 -11.75 11.93 17.45
C TRP A 200 -12.25 10.54 17.03
N MET A 201 -11.42 9.51 17.14
CA MET A 201 -11.86 8.12 16.91
C MET A 201 -12.93 7.67 17.91
N LYS A 202 -12.92 8.21 19.14
CA LYS A 202 -13.98 7.99 20.14
C LYS A 202 -15.12 8.97 19.95
N PHE A 203 -14.83 10.22 19.57
CA PHE A 203 -15.83 11.29 19.43
C PHE A 203 -16.84 11.00 18.32
N TRP A 204 -16.40 10.40 17.19
CA TRP A 204 -17.28 9.92 16.11
C TRP A 204 -18.39 8.98 16.60
N HIS A 205 -18.13 8.25 17.69
CA HIS A 205 -19.07 7.28 18.28
C HIS A 205 -19.74 7.79 19.56
N GLY A 206 -19.74 9.12 19.78
CA GLY A 206 -20.39 9.75 20.95
C GLY A 206 -19.76 9.37 22.28
N ARG A 207 -18.46 9.02 22.27
CA ARG A 207 -17.72 8.66 23.49
C ARG A 207 -16.76 9.79 23.88
N GLY A 208 -16.50 9.91 25.19
CA GLY A 208 -15.64 10.99 25.72
C GLY A 208 -16.32 12.37 25.63
N ASP A 209 -15.52 13.44 25.67
CA ASP A 209 -16.03 14.81 25.61
C ASP A 209 -16.26 15.30 24.17
N TYR A 210 -16.97 14.51 23.37
CA TYR A 210 -17.25 14.81 21.97
C TYR A 210 -18.06 16.12 21.82
N ARG A 211 -18.93 16.45 22.80
CA ARG A 211 -19.74 17.66 22.74
C ARG A 211 -18.89 18.91 22.78
N SER A 212 -17.90 18.95 23.68
CA SER A 212 -16.93 20.05 23.74
C SER A 212 -16.08 20.13 22.47
N ALA A 213 -15.64 19.00 21.94
CA ALA A 213 -14.86 18.95 20.70
C ALA A 213 -15.67 19.48 19.50
N VAL A 214 -16.91 19.04 19.31
CA VAL A 214 -17.80 19.51 18.23
C VAL A 214 -18.08 21.02 18.37
N ASN A 215 -18.24 21.53 19.59
CA ASN A 215 -18.46 22.98 19.83
C ASN A 215 -17.26 23.86 19.41
N GLN A 216 -16.06 23.28 19.30
CA GLN A 216 -14.87 23.99 18.84
C GLN A 216 -14.72 24.01 17.29
N LEU A 217 -15.54 23.24 16.57
CA LEU A 217 -15.49 23.25 15.11
C LEU A 217 -15.87 24.62 14.55
N PRO A 218 -15.16 25.13 13.53
CA PRO A 218 -15.48 26.40 12.87
C PRO A 218 -16.62 26.24 11.86
N ILE A 219 -17.78 25.79 12.35
CA ILE A 219 -19.01 25.55 11.56
C ILE A 219 -20.22 26.21 12.23
N PRO A 220 -21.34 26.43 11.50
CA PRO A 220 -22.55 27.02 12.07
C PRO A 220 -23.11 26.23 13.27
N GLU A 221 -23.71 26.94 14.22
CA GLU A 221 -24.24 26.35 15.46
C GLU A 221 -25.33 25.28 15.23
N ASP A 222 -26.16 25.45 14.18
CA ASP A 222 -27.15 24.45 13.80
C ASP A 222 -26.47 23.16 13.34
N GLN A 223 -25.33 23.24 12.65
CA GLN A 223 -24.53 22.09 12.21
C GLN A 223 -23.87 21.38 13.39
N LYS A 224 -23.33 22.14 14.37
CA LYS A 224 -22.81 21.57 15.62
C LYS A 224 -23.88 20.78 16.36
N SER A 225 -25.06 21.36 16.48
CA SER A 225 -26.19 20.72 17.13
C SER A 225 -26.62 19.41 16.46
N LYS A 226 -26.58 19.36 15.12
CA LYS A 226 -26.86 18.14 14.35
C LYS A 226 -25.78 17.07 14.56
N LEU A 227 -24.51 17.45 14.50
CA LEU A 227 -23.39 16.53 14.76
C LEU A 227 -23.43 15.95 16.16
N ILE A 228 -23.72 16.76 17.17
CA ILE A 228 -23.84 16.32 18.58
C ILE A 228 -24.93 15.24 18.71
N ARG A 229 -26.10 15.45 18.12
CA ARG A 229 -27.20 14.46 18.15
C ARG A 229 -26.83 13.21 17.37
N PHE A 230 -26.19 13.35 16.22
CA PHE A 230 -25.79 12.28 15.36
C PHE A 230 -24.74 11.37 16.02
N PHE A 231 -23.66 11.97 16.56
CA PHE A 231 -22.63 11.20 17.27
C PHE A 231 -23.15 10.54 18.54
N GLY A 232 -24.03 11.23 19.26
CA GLY A 232 -24.66 10.70 20.49
C GLY A 232 -25.59 9.51 20.26
N GLY A 233 -26.10 9.35 19.05
CA GLY A 233 -27.10 8.32 18.76
C GLY A 233 -28.41 8.53 19.53
N GLU A 234 -28.78 9.80 19.77
CA GLU A 234 -29.95 10.16 20.58
C GLU A 234 -31.28 9.99 19.81
N GLN A 235 -31.20 9.75 18.49
CA GLN A 235 -32.33 9.66 17.59
C GLN A 235 -32.10 8.59 16.54
N ASP A 236 -33.15 7.82 16.24
CA ASP A 236 -33.19 6.99 15.04
C ASP A 236 -33.58 7.87 13.84
N PHE A 237 -32.64 8.13 12.94
CA PHE A 237 -32.87 8.94 11.76
C PHE A 237 -33.56 8.19 10.61
N LEU A 238 -33.89 6.91 10.83
CA LEU A 238 -34.61 6.05 9.91
C LEU A 238 -35.92 5.50 10.53
N ASP A 239 -36.48 6.17 11.52
CA ASP A 239 -37.63 5.74 12.29
C ASP A 239 -38.93 5.67 11.48
N ASP A 240 -38.97 6.36 10.33
CA ASP A 240 -40.06 6.32 9.33
C ASP A 240 -40.01 5.08 8.44
N LEU A 241 -38.93 4.28 8.48
CA LEU A 241 -38.76 3.11 7.64
C LEU A 241 -39.07 1.81 8.41
N SER A 242 -39.69 0.83 7.71
CA SER A 242 -39.75 -0.54 8.21
C SER A 242 -38.33 -1.14 8.26
N LEU A 243 -38.19 -2.30 8.96
CA LEU A 243 -36.90 -2.98 9.05
C LEU A 243 -36.31 -3.33 7.68
N SER A 244 -37.14 -3.93 6.82
CA SER A 244 -36.70 -4.29 5.47
C SER A 244 -36.24 -3.06 4.68
N ASP A 245 -37.04 -1.98 4.79
CA ASP A 245 -36.75 -0.73 4.07
C ASP A 245 -35.46 -0.04 4.62
N LYS A 246 -35.23 -0.12 5.94
CA LYS A 246 -33.94 0.34 6.53
C LYS A 246 -32.76 -0.41 5.95
N TRP A 247 -32.88 -1.74 5.88
CA TRP A 247 -31.82 -2.58 5.33
C TRP A 247 -31.53 -2.23 3.86
N ASP A 248 -32.59 -2.10 3.07
CA ASP A 248 -32.45 -1.70 1.66
C ASP A 248 -31.86 -0.29 1.52
N TYR A 249 -32.30 0.64 2.38
CA TYR A 249 -31.81 2.01 2.40
C TYR A 249 -30.28 2.06 2.68
N VAL A 250 -29.82 1.41 3.74
CA VAL A 250 -28.40 1.47 4.13
C VAL A 250 -27.47 0.76 3.14
N ASN A 251 -27.99 -0.19 2.36
CA ASN A 251 -27.23 -0.90 1.33
C ASN A 251 -27.23 -0.20 -0.04
N SER A 252 -28.14 0.73 -0.28
CA SER A 252 -28.31 1.36 -1.60
C SER A 252 -28.08 2.86 -1.61
N THR A 253 -28.12 3.52 -0.45
CA THR A 253 -27.94 4.98 -0.34
C THR A 253 -26.49 5.30 0.00
N SER A 254 -25.94 6.33 -0.66
CA SER A 254 -24.59 6.78 -0.31
C SER A 254 -24.55 7.43 1.07
N TYR A 255 -23.43 7.29 1.75
CA TYR A 255 -23.25 7.85 3.09
C TYR A 255 -23.43 9.38 3.10
N ASN A 256 -22.90 10.08 2.11
CA ASN A 256 -23.07 11.53 2.02
C ASN A 256 -24.51 11.96 1.74
N GLN A 257 -25.27 11.16 1.00
CA GLN A 257 -26.70 11.40 0.82
C GLN A 257 -27.45 11.21 2.15
N PHE A 258 -27.17 10.17 2.90
CA PHE A 258 -27.71 9.98 4.25
C PHE A 258 -27.40 11.15 5.18
N LEU A 259 -26.13 11.63 5.18
CA LEU A 259 -25.72 12.78 6.00
C LEU A 259 -26.46 14.07 5.61
N SER A 260 -26.71 14.29 4.31
CA SER A 260 -27.43 15.48 3.86
C SER A 260 -28.93 15.40 4.06
N GLU A 261 -29.58 14.29 3.71
CA GLU A 261 -31.03 14.16 3.68
C GLU A 261 -31.64 13.78 5.03
N ARG A 262 -30.99 12.89 5.78
CA ARG A 262 -31.51 12.38 7.06
C ARG A 262 -30.97 13.15 8.26
N ILE A 263 -29.67 13.44 8.27
CA ILE A 263 -29.06 14.21 9.36
C ILE A 263 -29.21 15.72 9.14
N GLY A 264 -29.31 16.13 7.87
CA GLY A 264 -29.45 17.53 7.47
C GLY A 264 -28.15 18.33 7.57
N LEU A 265 -27.00 17.66 7.35
CA LEU A 265 -25.71 18.36 7.29
C LEU A 265 -25.57 19.12 5.97
N SER A 266 -24.92 20.25 6.06
CA SER A 266 -24.61 21.07 4.87
C SER A 266 -23.48 20.45 4.07
N THR A 267 -23.42 20.79 2.78
CA THR A 267 -22.33 20.38 1.88
C THR A 267 -20.95 20.86 2.33
N SER A 268 -20.87 21.89 3.16
CA SER A 268 -19.62 22.38 3.76
C SER A 268 -19.22 21.62 5.03
N THR A 269 -20.19 20.97 5.70
CA THR A 269 -19.93 20.20 6.94
C THR A 269 -19.59 18.74 6.66
N ILE A 270 -20.21 18.13 5.64
CA ILE A 270 -20.00 16.73 5.27
C ILE A 270 -18.52 16.37 5.07
N PRO A 271 -17.67 17.19 4.41
CA PRO A 271 -16.26 16.86 4.21
C PRO A 271 -15.45 16.65 5.48
N ILE A 272 -15.92 17.17 6.62
CA ILE A 272 -15.29 16.92 7.92
C ILE A 272 -15.34 15.42 8.27
N LEU A 273 -16.43 14.73 7.90
CA LEU A 273 -16.62 13.31 8.15
C LEU A 273 -15.94 12.44 7.07
N ASP A 274 -15.78 12.94 5.86
CA ASP A 274 -15.07 12.26 4.78
C ASP A 274 -13.59 12.00 5.11
N ALA A 275 -12.96 12.83 5.95
CA ALA A 275 -11.58 12.66 6.37
C ALA A 275 -11.31 11.26 6.97
N HIS A 276 -12.26 10.70 7.70
CA HIS A 276 -12.17 9.35 8.26
C HIS A 276 -12.19 8.27 7.16
N LEU A 277 -13.13 8.35 6.24
CA LEU A 277 -13.27 7.40 5.13
C LEU A 277 -12.06 7.45 4.18
N LEU A 278 -11.56 8.63 3.87
CA LEU A 278 -10.39 8.82 3.01
C LEU A 278 -9.14 8.14 3.57
N VAL A 279 -8.96 8.16 4.89
CA VAL A 279 -7.80 7.52 5.54
C VAL A 279 -7.92 5.99 5.50
N LEU A 280 -9.11 5.44 5.70
CA LEU A 280 -9.30 3.99 5.81
C LEU A 280 -9.57 3.32 4.48
N ASN A 281 -10.38 3.94 3.61
CA ASN A 281 -10.94 3.29 2.43
C ASN A 281 -10.60 3.99 1.09
N GLY A 282 -9.97 5.16 1.13
CA GLY A 282 -9.61 5.94 -0.06
C GLY A 282 -10.75 6.74 -0.71
N PRO A 283 -11.89 6.13 -1.13
CA PRO A 283 -13.02 6.89 -1.68
C PRO A 283 -13.77 7.70 -0.64
N SER A 284 -14.44 8.79 -1.09
CA SER A 284 -15.29 9.60 -0.23
C SER A 284 -16.65 8.93 0.05
N GLY A 285 -17.40 9.46 1.01
CA GLY A 285 -18.72 8.96 1.38
C GLY A 285 -19.77 8.99 0.25
N TRP A 286 -19.50 9.61 -0.89
CA TRP A 286 -20.33 9.50 -2.10
C TRP A 286 -20.22 8.14 -2.78
N ASN A 287 -19.11 7.44 -2.59
CA ASN A 287 -18.81 6.15 -3.21
C ASN A 287 -19.02 4.96 -2.25
N HIS A 288 -19.38 5.24 -1.00
CA HIS A 288 -19.72 4.21 -0.01
C HIS A 288 -21.20 4.25 0.30
N THR A 289 -21.79 3.09 0.45
CA THR A 289 -23.14 2.97 1.05
C THR A 289 -23.07 3.34 2.53
N VAL A 290 -24.22 3.64 3.11
CA VAL A 290 -24.31 3.91 4.56
C VAL A 290 -23.74 2.74 5.36
N LEU A 291 -24.08 1.50 4.98
CA LEU A 291 -23.62 0.30 5.67
C LEU A 291 -22.09 0.17 5.58
N GLU A 292 -21.52 0.29 4.40
CA GLU A 292 -20.04 0.21 4.20
C GLU A 292 -19.32 1.27 5.03
N ALA A 293 -19.82 2.51 5.04
CA ALA A 293 -19.21 3.59 5.81
C ALA A 293 -19.22 3.31 7.31
N VAL A 294 -20.37 2.91 7.88
CA VAL A 294 -20.47 2.66 9.33
C VAL A 294 -19.73 1.39 9.76
N MET A 295 -19.68 0.36 8.91
CA MET A 295 -18.88 -0.84 9.14
C MET A 295 -17.36 -0.55 9.07
N SER A 296 -16.95 0.47 8.32
CA SER A 296 -15.59 0.99 8.28
C SER A 296 -15.26 1.97 9.42
N GLY A 297 -16.14 2.13 10.40
CA GLY A 297 -15.94 2.96 11.58
C GLY A 297 -16.37 4.42 11.44
N SER A 298 -17.08 4.79 10.36
CA SER A 298 -17.70 6.13 10.26
C SER A 298 -18.84 6.30 11.27
N PRO A 299 -19.11 7.54 11.73
CA PRO A 299 -20.21 7.77 12.66
C PRO A 299 -21.56 7.41 12.04
N GLY A 300 -22.54 7.01 12.88
CA GLY A 300 -23.93 6.82 12.47
C GLY A 300 -24.57 5.49 12.85
N LEU A 301 -23.79 4.48 13.21
CA LEU A 301 -24.36 3.18 13.61
C LEU A 301 -25.43 3.33 14.70
N ARG A 302 -25.14 4.09 15.74
CA ARG A 302 -26.06 4.35 16.86
C ARG A 302 -27.27 5.24 16.49
N ALA A 303 -27.25 5.84 15.32
CA ALA A 303 -28.30 6.73 14.81
C ALA A 303 -29.34 6.01 13.93
N MET A 304 -29.35 4.68 13.92
CA MET A 304 -30.24 3.83 13.09
C MET A 304 -31.20 2.94 13.92
N GLY A 305 -31.35 3.27 15.20
CA GLY A 305 -32.21 2.51 16.10
C GLY A 305 -31.72 1.08 16.30
N TRP A 306 -32.67 0.13 16.34
CA TRP A 306 -32.35 -1.27 16.58
C TRP A 306 -31.55 -1.96 15.45
N LEU A 307 -31.48 -1.37 14.25
CA LEU A 307 -30.53 -1.83 13.23
C LEU A 307 -29.10 -1.73 13.74
N ALA A 308 -28.82 -0.76 14.63
CA ALA A 308 -27.54 -0.63 15.32
C ALA A 308 -27.22 -1.86 16.18
N ASP A 309 -28.18 -2.36 16.93
CA ASP A 309 -27.97 -3.53 17.80
C ASP A 309 -27.68 -4.80 16.98
N PHE A 310 -28.34 -4.93 15.82
CA PHE A 310 -28.10 -6.02 14.89
C PHE A 310 -26.72 -5.93 14.25
N VAL A 311 -26.33 -4.75 13.76
CA VAL A 311 -25.02 -4.51 13.13
C VAL A 311 -23.90 -4.53 14.19
N ASP A 312 -24.14 -4.03 15.41
CA ASP A 312 -23.19 -4.14 16.53
C ASP A 312 -22.95 -5.61 16.92
N THR A 313 -23.99 -6.46 16.87
CA THR A 313 -23.83 -7.90 17.15
C THR A 313 -23.01 -8.59 16.07
N ILE A 314 -23.29 -8.31 14.80
CA ILE A 314 -22.49 -8.83 13.67
C ILE A 314 -21.13 -8.17 13.66
N GLY A 315 -21.06 -6.87 13.89
CA GLY A 315 -19.83 -6.10 13.95
C GLY A 315 -18.90 -6.53 15.10
N ALA A 316 -19.45 -6.87 16.27
CA ALA A 316 -18.67 -7.42 17.37
C ALA A 316 -18.09 -8.81 17.02
N MET A 317 -18.85 -9.65 16.32
CA MET A 317 -18.37 -10.93 15.80
C MET A 317 -17.29 -10.74 14.75
N LEU A 318 -17.45 -9.77 13.84
CA LEU A 318 -16.48 -9.45 12.80
C LEU A 318 -15.26 -8.69 13.35
N VAL A 319 -15.46 -7.82 14.33
CA VAL A 319 -14.37 -7.04 14.94
C VAL A 319 -13.51 -7.89 15.87
N ASP A 320 -14.06 -8.86 16.58
CA ASP A 320 -13.25 -9.86 17.31
C ASP A 320 -12.45 -10.75 16.33
N GLU A 321 -13.00 -11.01 15.14
CA GLU A 321 -12.31 -11.76 14.09
C GLU A 321 -11.34 -10.88 13.28
N LEU A 322 -11.66 -9.59 13.08
CA LEU A 322 -10.86 -8.62 12.31
C LEU A 322 -9.92 -7.76 13.19
N ALA A 323 -10.19 -7.61 14.48
CA ALA A 323 -9.33 -6.92 15.44
C ALA A 323 -8.11 -7.75 15.84
N GLY A 324 -7.64 -8.56 14.91
CA GLY A 324 -6.38 -9.24 15.04
C GLY A 324 -5.24 -8.23 15.21
N ASP A 325 -4.20 -8.72 15.83
CA ASP A 325 -3.01 -7.94 16.08
C ASP A 325 -2.31 -7.52 14.78
N VAL A 326 -2.16 -6.22 14.60
CA VAL A 326 -1.31 -5.69 13.54
C VAL A 326 0.14 -6.00 13.86
N ARG A 327 0.84 -6.62 12.92
CA ARG A 327 2.28 -6.88 12.99
C ARG A 327 2.99 -6.03 11.94
N MET A 328 4.24 -5.69 12.21
CA MET A 328 4.99 -4.82 11.30
C MET A 328 6.48 -5.07 11.44
N PHE A 329 7.17 -5.11 10.31
CA PHE A 329 8.62 -4.99 10.28
C PHE A 329 9.06 -3.51 10.32
N PRO A 330 10.29 -3.22 10.74
CA PRO A 330 10.81 -1.83 10.78
C PRO A 330 10.75 -1.09 9.43
N ASP A 331 10.76 -1.83 8.32
CA ASP A 331 10.64 -1.34 6.95
C ASP A 331 9.32 -1.75 6.27
N GLY A 332 8.32 -2.14 7.08
CA GLY A 332 7.03 -2.61 6.61
C GLY A 332 7.15 -3.92 5.81
N ASN A 333 6.24 -4.12 4.87
CA ASN A 333 6.20 -5.35 4.05
C ASN A 333 7.37 -5.49 3.07
N ALA A 334 8.29 -4.53 3.01
CA ALA A 334 9.56 -4.71 2.29
C ALA A 334 10.34 -5.92 2.83
N SER A 335 10.31 -6.18 4.15
CA SER A 335 10.92 -7.37 4.74
C SER A 335 10.29 -8.67 4.23
N VAL A 336 8.98 -8.73 3.99
CA VAL A 336 8.31 -9.90 3.40
C VAL A 336 8.80 -10.16 1.97
N ALA A 337 8.88 -9.10 1.13
CA ALA A 337 9.43 -9.21 -0.20
C ALA A 337 10.90 -9.68 -0.19
N ARG A 338 11.70 -9.15 0.73
CA ARG A 338 13.11 -9.52 0.89
C ARG A 338 13.27 -10.99 1.32
N LEU A 339 12.43 -11.48 2.22
CA LEU A 339 12.41 -12.90 2.61
C LEU A 339 12.06 -13.81 1.44
N LEU A 340 11.07 -13.44 0.61
CA LEU A 340 10.73 -14.18 -0.62
C LEU A 340 11.91 -14.23 -1.58
N VAL A 341 12.56 -13.09 -1.82
CA VAL A 341 13.73 -13.02 -2.71
C VAL A 341 14.88 -13.85 -2.16
N GLN A 342 15.20 -13.73 -0.87
CA GLN A 342 16.26 -14.51 -0.24
C GLN A 342 15.97 -16.02 -0.27
N LYS A 343 14.70 -16.40 -0.12
CA LYS A 343 14.28 -17.80 -0.20
C LYS A 343 14.50 -18.41 -1.59
N MET A 344 14.23 -17.64 -2.65
CA MET A 344 14.42 -18.07 -4.04
C MET A 344 15.86 -17.88 -4.53
N ILE A 345 16.56 -16.87 -4.04
CA ILE A 345 17.93 -16.49 -4.44
C ILE A 345 18.79 -16.31 -3.18
N PRO A 346 19.21 -17.40 -2.50
CA PRO A 346 19.97 -17.30 -1.25
C PRO A 346 21.27 -16.48 -1.34
N SER A 347 21.84 -16.40 -2.53
CA SER A 347 23.08 -15.66 -2.79
C SER A 347 22.98 -14.14 -2.58
N VAL A 348 21.76 -13.56 -2.54
CA VAL A 348 21.58 -12.12 -2.26
C VAL A 348 21.89 -11.77 -0.79
N ALA A 349 21.79 -12.74 0.11
CA ALA A 349 22.03 -12.55 1.54
C ALA A 349 22.50 -13.85 2.20
N PRO A 350 23.71 -14.37 1.85
CA PRO A 350 24.17 -15.70 2.26
C PRO A 350 24.39 -15.85 3.76
N ASN A 351 24.57 -14.73 4.47
CA ASN A 351 24.84 -14.72 5.92
C ASN A 351 23.59 -14.45 6.77
N MET A 352 22.42 -14.23 6.15
CA MET A 352 21.15 -14.02 6.87
C MET A 352 20.72 -15.32 7.54
N LYS A 353 20.44 -15.26 8.85
CA LYS A 353 20.14 -16.45 9.66
C LYS A 353 18.65 -16.75 9.77
N GLY A 354 17.83 -15.72 9.79
CA GLY A 354 16.40 -15.84 9.96
C GLY A 354 15.67 -14.56 9.56
N PHE A 355 14.36 -14.54 9.75
CA PHE A 355 13.54 -13.38 9.41
C PHE A 355 13.86 -12.15 10.28
N GLU A 356 14.40 -12.33 11.47
CA GLU A 356 14.78 -11.25 12.39
C GLU A 356 15.92 -10.39 11.84
N ASP A 357 16.77 -10.98 11.00
CA ASP A 357 17.91 -10.27 10.41
C ASP A 357 17.53 -9.51 9.12
N VAL A 358 16.36 -9.78 8.52
CA VAL A 358 16.02 -9.32 7.17
C VAL A 358 16.02 -7.80 7.03
N ALA A 359 15.54 -7.08 8.04
CA ALA A 359 15.46 -5.63 8.02
C ALA A 359 16.84 -4.95 8.07
N ILE A 360 17.84 -5.58 8.72
CA ILE A 360 19.19 -5.02 8.89
C ILE A 360 20.21 -5.58 7.90
N THR A 361 19.89 -6.67 7.19
CA THR A 361 20.80 -7.29 6.23
C THR A 361 20.86 -6.49 4.93
N ARG A 362 22.07 -6.14 4.48
CA ARG A 362 22.27 -5.58 3.14
C ARG A 362 22.24 -6.69 2.10
N PHE A 363 21.35 -6.59 1.13
CA PHE A 363 21.28 -7.53 0.02
C PHE A 363 22.27 -7.19 -1.10
N ASP A 364 22.86 -8.21 -1.70
CA ASP A 364 23.68 -8.09 -2.91
C ASP A 364 22.79 -8.12 -4.15
N TYR A 365 22.47 -6.96 -4.69
CA TYR A 365 21.64 -6.82 -5.90
C TYR A 365 22.32 -7.38 -7.14
N SER A 366 23.65 -7.49 -7.17
CA SER A 366 24.38 -8.12 -8.27
C SER A 366 24.09 -9.62 -8.40
N ALA A 367 23.55 -10.22 -7.33
CA ALA A 367 23.17 -11.63 -7.32
C ALA A 367 21.74 -11.89 -7.85
N LEU A 368 20.97 -10.84 -8.20
CA LEU A 368 19.56 -11.02 -8.60
C LEU A 368 19.39 -11.64 -10.00
N ASP A 369 20.26 -11.31 -10.96
CA ASP A 369 20.12 -11.75 -12.37
C ASP A 369 21.38 -12.46 -12.89
N LYS A 370 21.86 -13.48 -12.18
CA LYS A 370 22.98 -14.32 -12.62
C LYS A 370 22.48 -15.46 -13.49
N SER A 371 23.17 -15.72 -14.60
CA SER A 371 22.77 -16.70 -15.62
C SER A 371 22.70 -18.13 -15.12
N GLU A 372 23.53 -18.49 -14.14
CA GLU A 372 23.61 -19.81 -13.54
C GLU A 372 22.50 -20.13 -12.52
N GLN A 373 21.70 -19.14 -12.15
CA GLN A 373 20.64 -19.33 -11.17
C GLN A 373 19.31 -19.75 -11.82
N PRO A 374 18.53 -20.63 -11.18
CA PRO A 374 17.22 -21.00 -11.68
C PRO A 374 16.23 -19.84 -11.62
N VAL A 375 16.23 -19.07 -10.53
CA VAL A 375 15.37 -17.88 -10.40
C VAL A 375 16.20 -16.62 -10.58
N ARG A 376 15.72 -15.74 -11.46
CA ARG A 376 16.37 -14.47 -11.79
C ARG A 376 15.38 -13.31 -11.67
N ILE A 377 15.84 -12.19 -11.14
CA ILE A 377 15.06 -10.94 -11.06
C ILE A 377 15.81 -9.88 -11.85
N ARG A 378 15.24 -9.49 -12.97
CA ARG A 378 15.78 -8.49 -13.89
C ARG A 378 15.09 -7.16 -13.67
N LEU A 379 15.76 -6.27 -12.96
CA LEU A 379 15.29 -4.94 -12.64
C LEU A 379 15.50 -3.97 -13.82
N ASN A 380 14.89 -2.77 -13.75
CA ASN A 380 14.90 -1.76 -14.80
C ASN A 380 14.45 -2.32 -16.17
N SER A 381 13.50 -3.23 -16.16
CA SER A 381 13.04 -4.00 -17.31
C SER A 381 11.54 -3.88 -17.47
N THR A 382 11.10 -2.99 -18.36
CA THR A 382 9.68 -2.72 -18.59
C THR A 382 9.14 -3.63 -19.69
N ALA A 383 8.23 -4.55 -19.36
CA ALA A 383 7.51 -5.33 -20.33
C ALA A 383 6.62 -4.44 -21.22
N VAL A 384 6.63 -4.67 -22.53
CA VAL A 384 5.88 -3.89 -23.53
C VAL A 384 5.09 -4.75 -24.49
N GLY A 385 5.15 -6.07 -24.35
CA GLY A 385 4.36 -7.00 -25.16
C GLY A 385 4.46 -8.42 -24.62
N VAL A 386 3.31 -9.09 -24.57
CA VAL A 386 3.20 -10.51 -24.20
C VAL A 386 2.29 -11.20 -25.21
N ARG A 387 2.75 -12.30 -25.81
CA ARG A 387 1.96 -13.03 -26.80
C ARG A 387 2.33 -14.49 -26.86
N GLU A 388 1.40 -15.32 -27.26
CA GLU A 388 1.66 -16.69 -27.64
C GLU A 388 2.21 -16.77 -29.07
N ALA A 389 3.26 -17.54 -29.26
CA ALA A 389 3.85 -17.77 -30.55
C ALA A 389 4.54 -19.18 -30.60
N GLY A 390 4.12 -20.04 -31.50
CA GLY A 390 4.74 -21.36 -31.67
C GLY A 390 4.60 -22.28 -30.45
N GLY A 391 3.54 -22.14 -29.65
CA GLY A 391 3.29 -22.94 -28.44
C GLY A 391 4.09 -22.50 -27.22
N GLN A 392 4.72 -21.33 -27.30
CA GLN A 392 5.46 -20.67 -26.19
C GLN A 392 4.94 -19.27 -25.98
N VAL A 393 5.22 -18.70 -24.81
CA VAL A 393 5.01 -17.29 -24.55
C VAL A 393 6.26 -16.50 -24.91
N GLN A 394 6.10 -15.45 -25.69
CA GLN A 394 7.13 -14.44 -25.94
C GLN A 394 6.83 -13.19 -25.13
N VAL A 395 7.83 -12.69 -24.42
CA VAL A 395 7.76 -11.45 -23.66
C VAL A 395 8.77 -10.48 -24.24
N ASP A 396 8.27 -9.34 -24.70
CA ASP A 396 9.04 -8.21 -25.19
C ASP A 396 9.18 -7.17 -24.07
N TYR A 397 10.39 -6.67 -23.84
CA TYR A 397 10.65 -5.69 -22.80
C TYR A 397 11.75 -4.71 -23.22
N VAL A 398 11.81 -3.59 -22.53
CA VAL A 398 12.87 -2.58 -22.71
C VAL A 398 13.69 -2.51 -21.43
N GLN A 399 15.01 -2.65 -21.57
CA GLN A 399 15.99 -2.53 -20.50
C GLN A 399 17.09 -1.56 -20.92
N GLN A 400 17.29 -0.48 -20.15
CA GLN A 400 18.34 0.54 -20.43
C GLN A 400 18.31 1.08 -21.87
N GLY A 401 17.12 1.17 -22.46
CA GLY A 401 16.92 1.62 -23.85
C GLY A 401 17.05 0.54 -24.91
N GLU A 402 17.46 -0.66 -24.56
CA GLU A 402 17.51 -1.82 -25.48
C GLU A 402 16.17 -2.56 -25.48
N ALA A 403 15.68 -2.88 -26.67
CA ALA A 403 14.47 -3.66 -26.88
C ALA A 403 14.80 -5.14 -27.03
N LEU A 404 14.38 -5.94 -26.08
CA LEU A 404 14.78 -7.34 -25.90
C LEU A 404 13.57 -8.28 -25.92
N ARG A 405 13.79 -9.55 -26.25
CA ARG A 405 12.78 -10.61 -26.24
C ARG A 405 13.30 -11.86 -25.57
N VAL A 406 12.46 -12.42 -24.71
CA VAL A 406 12.68 -13.73 -24.07
C VAL A 406 11.48 -14.63 -24.29
N THR A 407 11.65 -15.94 -24.09
CA THR A 407 10.59 -16.93 -24.25
C THR A 407 10.40 -17.77 -22.99
N ALA A 408 9.18 -18.25 -22.79
CA ALA A 408 8.85 -19.16 -21.69
C ALA A 408 7.73 -20.14 -22.05
N ASN A 409 7.57 -21.17 -21.22
CA ASN A 409 6.43 -22.07 -21.29
C ASN A 409 5.14 -21.38 -20.74
N HIS A 410 5.29 -20.55 -19.70
CA HIS A 410 4.19 -19.84 -19.02
C HIS A 410 4.55 -18.39 -18.73
N CYS A 411 3.53 -17.55 -18.58
CA CYS A 411 3.69 -16.17 -18.14
C CYS A 411 2.62 -15.82 -17.11
N VAL A 412 3.02 -15.08 -16.07
CA VAL A 412 2.12 -14.45 -15.09
C VAL A 412 2.25 -12.93 -15.20
N LEU A 413 1.13 -12.25 -15.45
CA LEU A 413 1.05 -10.80 -15.41
C LEU A 413 0.70 -10.38 -13.99
N ALA A 414 1.69 -9.95 -13.24
CA ALA A 414 1.59 -9.46 -11.86
C ALA A 414 1.93 -7.96 -11.77
N CYS A 415 1.84 -7.27 -12.90
CA CYS A 415 2.02 -5.83 -13.03
C CYS A 415 0.71 -5.09 -12.72
N TYR A 416 0.76 -3.76 -12.76
CA TYR A 416 -0.40 -2.91 -12.59
C TYR A 416 -1.47 -3.23 -13.66
N ASN A 417 -2.72 -3.45 -13.22
CA ASN A 417 -3.78 -3.98 -14.09
C ASN A 417 -4.07 -3.09 -15.31
N ASP A 418 -3.97 -1.77 -15.16
CA ASP A 418 -4.22 -0.84 -16.27
C ASP A 418 -3.16 -0.93 -17.38
N LEU A 419 -2.01 -1.56 -17.11
CA LEU A 419 -0.99 -1.81 -18.13
C LEU A 419 -1.31 -3.05 -18.98
N VAL A 420 -2.02 -4.03 -18.42
CA VAL A 420 -2.29 -5.33 -19.07
C VAL A 420 -2.91 -5.20 -20.48
N PRO A 421 -3.91 -4.31 -20.73
CA PRO A 421 -4.49 -4.15 -22.06
C PRO A 421 -3.51 -3.65 -23.14
N HIS A 422 -2.36 -3.14 -22.74
CA HIS A 422 -1.35 -2.56 -23.66
C HIS A 422 -0.20 -3.54 -23.99
N LEU A 423 -0.11 -4.68 -23.28
CA LEU A 423 0.96 -5.67 -23.42
C LEU A 423 0.79 -6.62 -24.61
#